data_797ee0f9135879dbe00534750de380b5
#
_entry.id   797ee0f9135879dbe00534750de380b5
#
_cell.length_a   1.000
_cell.length_b   1.000
_cell.length_c   1.000
_cell.angle_alpha   90.00
_cell.angle_beta   90.00
_cell.angle_gamma   90.00
#
_symmetry.space_group_name_H-M   'P 1'
#
loop_
_entity.id
_entity.type
_entity.pdbx_description
1 polymer ?
#
loop_
_entity_poly.entity_id
_entity_poly.type
_entity_poly.pdbx_seq_one_letter_code
_entity_poly.pdbx_strand_id
1 'polypeptide(L)'
;MKLFLPLLIFVAHTTSFFALSQSIENEFDKFDAIYHSQLGSTRGCQKPEKNVFKVCSDSLKNDGNAPYILHHNKVTEKVVVLFHGLSDSPFFLRSIAQSIHQQGNNVIVALTPGHGKKQADEDMQDDKLADRWRSHVSEVIDFSANLGKQPYLGGFSTGGVLATEYILLNPNSVKGLMLFSGALALDSSVESMANIWGIRWLAKILDGKYETQGPNPYKYPSVARFSAFELIEVIFSVRELIEQGVPLNLPIFVAHSMADTATPIIGVKNLLAVNKGPNSLFEISKNLNVCHADVVVNEVQVFDMHYNASILEEILPCDVPKANPKHAEMLSSLRQFLTTY
;
A
#
# COMPACT_ATOMS: atom_id res chain seq x y z
N MET A 1 -19.04 -72.08 16.17
CA MET A 1 -19.58 -70.71 16.02
C MET A 1 -18.44 -69.74 16.32
N LYS A 2 -17.78 -69.29 15.25
CA LYS A 2 -16.60 -68.37 15.37
C LYS A 2 -17.04 -66.98 14.99
N LEU A 3 -17.04 -66.03 15.92
CA LEU A 3 -17.26 -64.63 15.67
C LEU A 3 -16.02 -64.03 15.02
N PHE A 4 -16.15 -63.45 13.85
CA PHE A 4 -15.20 -62.57 13.22
C PHE A 4 -15.58 -61.15 13.62
N LEU A 5 -14.62 -60.41 14.23
CA LEU A 5 -14.72 -58.98 14.47
C LEU A 5 -13.91 -58.26 13.38
N PRO A 6 -14.45 -57.30 12.67
CA PRO A 6 -13.69 -56.57 11.66
C PRO A 6 -12.89 -55.43 12.33
N LEU A 7 -11.59 -55.42 12.03
CA LEU A 7 -10.66 -54.33 12.35
C LEU A 7 -10.89 -53.21 11.35
N LEU A 8 -11.52 -52.12 11.74
CA LEU A 8 -11.74 -50.92 10.89
C LEU A 8 -10.60 -49.89 11.14
N ILE A 9 -9.81 -49.76 10.16
CA ILE A 9 -8.93 -48.75 9.62
C ILE A 9 -9.09 -47.34 10.25
N PHE A 10 -8.00 -46.90 10.92
CA PHE A 10 -7.71 -45.50 11.19
C PHE A 10 -6.42 -45.12 10.44
N VAL A 11 -6.53 -44.79 9.17
CA VAL A 11 -5.45 -44.18 8.38
C VAL A 11 -6.08 -43.16 7.44
N ALA A 12 -6.13 -41.92 7.84
CA ALA A 12 -6.17 -40.77 6.93
C ALA A 12 -6.41 -39.44 7.67
N HIS A 13 -5.44 -38.88 8.37
CA HIS A 13 -5.48 -37.42 8.72
C HIS A 13 -4.09 -36.75 8.87
N THR A 14 -2.99 -37.43 8.56
CA THR A 14 -1.65 -36.83 8.75
C THR A 14 -1.04 -36.20 7.49
N THR A 15 -1.57 -36.47 6.32
CA THR A 15 -0.99 -36.00 5.05
C THR A 15 -1.39 -34.57 4.69
N SER A 16 -2.51 -34.07 5.19
CA SER A 16 -3.00 -32.72 4.81
C SER A 16 -2.24 -31.58 5.48
N PHE A 17 -1.68 -31.79 6.68
CA PHE A 17 -0.94 -30.75 7.38
C PHE A 17 0.45 -30.47 6.78
N PHE A 18 1.13 -31.50 6.31
CA PHE A 18 2.44 -31.34 5.66
C PHE A 18 2.31 -30.69 4.27
N ALA A 19 1.28 -31.01 3.49
CA ALA A 19 1.06 -30.42 2.19
C ALA A 19 0.73 -28.91 2.25
N LEU A 20 -0.01 -28.46 3.30
CA LEU A 20 -0.28 -27.03 3.50
C LEU A 20 0.97 -26.22 3.90
N SER A 21 1.83 -26.79 4.77
CA SER A 21 3.09 -26.14 5.17
C SER A 21 4.02 -25.93 3.97
N GLN A 22 4.14 -26.93 3.12
CA GLN A 22 5.00 -26.88 1.93
C GLN A 22 4.52 -25.87 0.89
N SER A 23 3.20 -25.65 0.76
CA SER A 23 2.64 -24.66 -0.16
C SER A 23 2.93 -23.22 0.25
N ILE A 24 2.96 -22.91 1.54
CA ILE A 24 3.22 -21.54 2.04
C ILE A 24 4.69 -21.13 1.83
N GLU A 25 5.63 -22.02 2.03
CA GLU A 25 7.06 -21.74 1.77
C GLU A 25 7.32 -21.47 0.28
N ASN A 26 6.70 -22.24 -0.62
CA ASN A 26 6.78 -22.00 -2.06
C ASN A 26 6.18 -20.64 -2.48
N GLU A 27 5.14 -20.16 -1.77
CA GLU A 27 4.55 -18.85 -2.04
C GLU A 27 5.48 -17.72 -1.60
N PHE A 28 6.27 -17.88 -0.55
CA PHE A 28 7.24 -16.87 -0.14
C PHE A 28 8.36 -16.68 -1.17
N ASP A 29 8.85 -17.77 -1.78
CA ASP A 29 9.81 -17.68 -2.87
C ASP A 29 9.24 -16.98 -4.11
N LYS A 30 7.96 -17.20 -4.41
CA LYS A 30 7.28 -16.48 -5.50
C LYS A 30 7.13 -14.98 -5.17
N PHE A 31 6.80 -14.64 -3.93
CA PHE A 31 6.73 -13.24 -3.51
C PHE A 31 8.09 -12.55 -3.58
N ASP A 32 9.15 -13.23 -3.16
CA ASP A 32 10.52 -12.74 -3.28
C ASP A 32 10.88 -12.45 -4.75
N ALA A 33 10.53 -13.36 -5.65
CA ALA A 33 10.80 -13.23 -7.08
C ALA A 33 10.18 -11.99 -7.74
N ILE A 34 9.00 -11.51 -7.25
CA ILE A 34 8.35 -10.28 -7.73
C ILE A 34 9.31 -9.07 -7.60
N TYR A 35 10.18 -9.08 -6.60
CA TYR A 35 11.06 -7.95 -6.30
C TYR A 35 12.46 -8.04 -6.90
N HIS A 36 12.84 -9.15 -7.55
CA HIS A 36 14.18 -9.32 -8.12
C HIS A 36 14.52 -8.24 -9.16
N SER A 37 13.56 -7.83 -9.98
CA SER A 37 13.79 -6.79 -11.00
C SER A 37 14.06 -5.41 -10.42
N GLN A 38 13.49 -5.08 -9.26
CA GLN A 38 13.64 -3.75 -8.63
C GLN A 38 14.71 -3.72 -7.53
N LEU A 39 14.93 -4.81 -6.83
CA LEU A 39 15.83 -4.86 -5.67
C LEU A 39 17.15 -5.60 -5.96
N GLY A 40 17.25 -6.30 -7.09
CA GLY A 40 18.39 -7.16 -7.41
C GLY A 40 18.41 -8.39 -6.49
N SER A 41 19.60 -8.74 -6.00
CA SER A 41 19.74 -9.87 -5.07
C SER A 41 19.02 -9.60 -3.76
N THR A 42 18.16 -10.53 -3.37
CA THR A 42 17.45 -10.51 -2.10
C THR A 42 18.19 -11.34 -1.05
N ARG A 43 17.87 -11.13 0.21
CA ARG A 43 18.44 -11.84 1.37
C ARG A 43 17.42 -11.95 2.49
N GLY A 44 17.63 -12.86 3.40
CA GLY A 44 16.90 -12.89 4.67
C GLY A 44 17.08 -11.59 5.46
N CYS A 45 16.03 -11.11 6.09
CA CYS A 45 16.09 -9.90 6.91
C CYS A 45 16.82 -10.16 8.23
N GLN A 46 17.45 -9.13 8.79
CA GLN A 46 18.28 -9.25 10.00
C GLN A 46 17.49 -9.68 11.25
N LYS A 47 16.21 -9.35 11.31
CA LYS A 47 15.34 -9.69 12.44
C LYS A 47 14.09 -10.41 11.93
N PRO A 48 14.13 -11.74 11.84
CA PRO A 48 12.94 -12.50 11.47
C PRO A 48 11.87 -12.37 12.58
N GLU A 49 10.64 -12.12 12.15
CA GLU A 49 9.48 -11.99 13.02
C GLU A 49 8.53 -13.17 12.77
N LYS A 50 7.88 -13.66 13.83
CA LYS A 50 6.90 -14.76 13.68
C LYS A 50 5.72 -14.31 12.82
N ASN A 51 5.33 -15.16 11.88
CA ASN A 51 4.22 -14.90 10.94
C ASN A 51 4.44 -13.70 10.03
N VAL A 52 5.69 -13.30 9.81
CA VAL A 52 6.07 -12.24 8.90
C VAL A 52 7.13 -12.75 7.94
N PHE A 53 6.86 -12.61 6.64
CA PHE A 53 7.85 -12.82 5.60
C PHE A 53 8.20 -11.47 4.97
N LYS A 54 9.49 -11.13 4.87
CA LYS A 54 9.98 -9.87 4.30
C LYS A 54 11.00 -10.14 3.20
N VAL A 55 10.95 -9.35 2.14
CA VAL A 55 11.94 -9.38 1.06
C VAL A 55 12.97 -8.27 1.30
N CYS A 56 14.09 -8.61 1.93
CA CYS A 56 15.17 -7.68 2.19
C CYS A 56 16.24 -7.71 1.10
N SER A 57 16.90 -6.58 0.89
CA SER A 57 17.99 -6.41 -0.08
C SER A 57 18.96 -5.33 0.39
N ASP A 58 20.21 -5.42 -0.06
CA ASP A 58 21.21 -4.39 0.22
C ASP A 58 20.97 -3.09 -0.56
N SER A 59 20.10 -3.10 -1.57
CA SER A 59 19.65 -1.90 -2.27
C SER A 59 18.68 -1.04 -1.45
N LEU A 60 17.98 -1.62 -0.46
CA LEU A 60 17.08 -0.90 0.42
C LEU A 60 17.82 0.02 1.38
N LYS A 61 17.22 1.16 1.73
CA LYS A 61 17.74 2.09 2.76
C LYS A 61 17.94 1.37 4.10
N ASN A 62 16.97 0.53 4.48
CA ASN A 62 17.02 -0.37 5.64
C ASN A 62 15.92 -1.45 5.50
N ASP A 63 15.95 -2.47 6.34
CA ASP A 63 15.00 -3.59 6.32
C ASP A 63 13.55 -3.19 6.65
N GLY A 64 13.31 -2.00 7.22
CA GLY A 64 11.97 -1.46 7.46
C GLY A 64 11.28 -0.93 6.19
N ASN A 65 12.03 -0.71 5.11
CA ASN A 65 11.50 -0.36 3.79
C ASN A 65 11.10 -1.60 2.96
N ALA A 66 11.39 -2.79 3.45
CA ALA A 66 11.12 -4.04 2.73
C ALA A 66 9.61 -4.28 2.54
N PRO A 67 9.18 -4.82 1.39
CA PRO A 67 7.85 -5.37 1.25
C PRO A 67 7.70 -6.61 2.12
N TYR A 68 6.47 -6.90 2.59
CA TYR A 68 6.25 -8.02 3.49
C TYR A 68 4.85 -8.60 3.41
N ILE A 69 4.75 -9.84 3.90
CA ILE A 69 3.50 -10.56 4.12
C ILE A 69 3.33 -10.79 5.63
N LEU A 70 2.15 -10.46 6.16
CA LEU A 70 1.68 -10.97 7.44
C LEU A 70 0.77 -12.18 7.17
N HIS A 71 1.10 -13.35 7.75
CA HIS A 71 0.44 -14.59 7.38
C HIS A 71 0.01 -15.44 8.58
N HIS A 72 -1.02 -16.27 8.38
CA HIS A 72 -1.52 -17.24 9.36
C HIS A 72 -1.09 -18.67 9.05
N ASN A 73 -0.03 -18.87 8.27
CA ASN A 73 0.45 -20.18 7.79
C ASN A 73 -0.62 -21.00 7.04
N LYS A 74 -1.60 -20.35 6.47
CA LYS A 74 -2.70 -20.95 5.70
C LYS A 74 -3.31 -19.91 4.75
N VAL A 75 -4.01 -20.38 3.73
CA VAL A 75 -4.89 -19.55 2.91
C VAL A 75 -6.07 -19.07 3.77
N THR A 76 -6.32 -17.77 3.79
CA THR A 76 -7.41 -17.15 4.56
C THR A 76 -8.64 -16.89 3.68
N GLU A 77 -9.77 -16.58 4.28
CA GLU A 77 -10.96 -16.21 3.51
C GLU A 77 -10.74 -14.90 2.77
N LYS A 78 -10.17 -13.90 3.44
CA LYS A 78 -9.80 -12.63 2.84
C LYS A 78 -8.28 -12.47 2.83
N VAL A 79 -7.75 -11.87 1.77
CA VAL A 79 -6.39 -11.36 1.70
C VAL A 79 -6.45 -9.88 1.36
N VAL A 80 -5.64 -9.08 2.03
CA VAL A 80 -5.58 -7.63 1.82
C VAL A 80 -4.24 -7.26 1.23
N VAL A 81 -4.26 -6.53 0.11
CA VAL A 81 -3.07 -5.97 -0.53
C VAL A 81 -3.04 -4.46 -0.31
N LEU A 82 -1.95 -3.95 0.24
CA LEU A 82 -1.78 -2.53 0.56
C LEU A 82 -0.57 -1.94 -0.17
N PHE A 83 -0.76 -0.75 -0.76
CA PHE A 83 0.27 0.03 -1.42
C PHE A 83 0.49 1.36 -0.69
N HIS A 84 1.76 1.74 -0.51
CA HIS A 84 2.15 2.99 0.17
C HIS A 84 2.10 4.22 -0.75
N GLY A 85 2.34 5.41 -0.18
CA GLY A 85 2.35 6.69 -0.88
C GLY A 85 3.65 6.98 -1.63
N LEU A 86 3.63 8.05 -2.45
CA LEU A 86 4.81 8.54 -3.16
C LEU A 86 5.88 8.99 -2.15
N SER A 87 7.13 8.66 -2.44
CA SER A 87 8.31 8.85 -1.57
C SER A 87 8.32 8.02 -0.27
N ASP A 88 7.25 7.28 0.06
CA ASP A 88 7.10 6.50 1.28
C ASP A 88 7.63 5.05 1.12
N SER A 89 7.31 4.20 2.09
CA SER A 89 7.64 2.77 2.07
C SER A 89 6.57 1.96 2.82
N PRO A 90 6.62 0.62 2.78
CA PRO A 90 5.74 -0.27 3.53
C PRO A 90 5.64 0.02 5.03
N PHE A 91 6.65 0.66 5.62
CA PHE A 91 6.66 1.05 7.03
C PHE A 91 5.40 1.84 7.44
N PHE A 92 4.95 2.76 6.59
CA PHE A 92 3.82 3.65 6.91
C PHE A 92 2.49 2.90 7.09
N LEU A 93 2.33 1.75 6.44
CA LEU A 93 1.12 0.93 6.53
C LEU A 93 1.18 -0.16 7.61
N ARG A 94 2.25 -0.21 8.41
CA ARG A 94 2.50 -1.29 9.37
C ARG A 94 1.37 -1.49 10.38
N SER A 95 0.89 -0.43 11.02
CA SER A 95 -0.18 -0.51 12.03
C SER A 95 -1.53 -0.93 11.44
N ILE A 96 -1.83 -0.45 10.23
CA ILE A 96 -3.03 -0.82 9.48
C ILE A 96 -2.97 -2.30 9.12
N ALA A 97 -1.85 -2.75 8.54
CA ALA A 97 -1.63 -4.15 8.18
C ALA A 97 -1.73 -5.08 9.38
N GLN A 98 -1.12 -4.71 10.51
CA GLN A 98 -1.21 -5.47 11.75
C GLN A 98 -2.66 -5.57 12.26
N SER A 99 -3.43 -4.48 12.21
CA SER A 99 -4.84 -4.47 12.62
C SER A 99 -5.70 -5.40 11.74
N ILE A 100 -5.45 -5.43 10.44
CA ILE A 100 -6.13 -6.32 9.50
C ILE A 100 -5.72 -7.78 9.73
N HIS A 101 -4.43 -8.04 9.94
CA HIS A 101 -3.92 -9.38 10.23
C HIS A 101 -4.50 -9.95 11.52
N GLN A 102 -4.63 -9.15 12.57
CA GLN A 102 -5.24 -9.55 13.84
C GLN A 102 -6.70 -10.02 13.71
N GLN A 103 -7.38 -9.68 12.62
CA GLN A 103 -8.73 -10.19 12.30
C GLN A 103 -8.73 -11.54 11.56
N GLY A 104 -7.57 -12.18 11.42
CA GLY A 104 -7.45 -13.49 10.76
C GLY A 104 -7.24 -13.42 9.24
N ASN A 105 -6.92 -12.25 8.69
CA ASN A 105 -6.63 -12.08 7.26
C ASN A 105 -5.13 -12.16 6.99
N ASN A 106 -4.74 -12.72 5.85
CA ASN A 106 -3.38 -12.52 5.34
C ASN A 106 -3.29 -11.12 4.73
N VAL A 107 -2.13 -10.48 4.89
CA VAL A 107 -1.92 -9.10 4.42
C VAL A 107 -0.60 -9.01 3.66
N ILE A 108 -0.63 -8.44 2.47
CA ILE A 108 0.54 -8.07 1.70
C ILE A 108 0.71 -6.56 1.79
N VAL A 109 1.90 -6.09 2.17
CA VAL A 109 2.27 -4.68 2.05
C VAL A 109 3.39 -4.58 1.03
N ALA A 110 3.04 -4.10 -0.14
CA ALA A 110 3.92 -4.04 -1.29
C ALA A 110 4.87 -2.84 -1.23
N LEU A 111 6.04 -2.98 -1.86
CA LEU A 111 6.95 -1.88 -2.16
C LEU A 111 6.81 -1.53 -3.65
N THR A 112 6.29 -0.34 -3.93
CA THR A 112 6.14 0.13 -5.31
C THR A 112 7.48 0.45 -5.97
N PRO A 113 7.65 0.19 -7.29
CA PRO A 113 8.88 0.49 -8.03
C PRO A 113 9.41 1.91 -7.77
N GLY A 114 10.72 2.01 -7.59
CA GLY A 114 11.42 3.27 -7.33
C GLY A 114 11.48 3.70 -5.86
N HIS A 115 10.84 2.98 -4.94
CA HIS A 115 10.75 3.38 -3.53
C HIS A 115 11.65 2.55 -2.61
N GLY A 116 11.90 3.08 -1.41
CA GLY A 116 12.63 2.39 -0.33
C GLY A 116 14.13 2.17 -0.57
N LYS A 117 14.69 2.58 -1.72
CA LYS A 117 16.06 2.31 -2.19
C LYS A 117 17.05 3.36 -1.71
N LYS A 118 18.33 2.98 -1.61
CA LYS A 118 19.46 3.89 -1.38
C LYS A 118 19.73 4.82 -2.57
N GLN A 119 19.43 4.34 -3.77
CA GLN A 119 19.55 5.06 -5.04
C GLN A 119 18.26 4.89 -5.81
N ALA A 120 17.64 5.97 -6.22
CA ALA A 120 16.35 5.99 -6.90
C ALA A 120 16.29 6.94 -8.10
N ASP A 121 17.41 7.55 -8.48
CA ASP A 121 17.46 8.53 -9.58
C ASP A 121 16.87 7.99 -10.89
N GLU A 122 17.34 6.80 -11.31
CA GLU A 122 16.89 6.17 -12.55
C GLU A 122 15.40 5.85 -12.51
N ASP A 123 14.93 5.32 -11.37
CA ASP A 123 13.51 4.96 -11.21
C ASP A 123 12.63 6.22 -11.19
N MET A 124 13.01 7.25 -10.44
CA MET A 124 12.20 8.46 -10.25
C MET A 124 12.18 9.38 -11.46
N GLN A 125 13.04 9.13 -12.44
CA GLN A 125 13.10 9.84 -13.73
C GLN A 125 12.68 8.96 -14.92
N ASP A 126 12.17 7.76 -14.66
CA ASP A 126 11.73 6.83 -15.69
C ASP A 126 10.36 7.26 -16.27
N ASP A 127 10.31 7.49 -17.57
CA ASP A 127 9.11 7.90 -18.31
C ASP A 127 8.02 6.79 -18.33
N LYS A 128 8.37 5.60 -17.86
CA LYS A 128 7.46 4.46 -17.72
C LYS A 128 7.19 4.10 -16.26
N LEU A 129 7.44 5.02 -15.35
CA LEU A 129 7.29 4.74 -13.92
C LEU A 129 5.82 4.42 -13.58
N ALA A 130 4.86 5.14 -14.14
CA ALA A 130 3.44 4.84 -13.97
C ALA A 130 3.07 3.44 -14.51
N ASP A 131 3.59 3.05 -15.68
CA ASP A 131 3.35 1.72 -16.24
C ASP A 131 3.98 0.61 -15.40
N ARG A 132 5.17 0.86 -14.83
CA ARG A 132 5.81 -0.06 -13.89
C ARG A 132 4.99 -0.22 -12.61
N TRP A 133 4.41 0.86 -12.09
CA TRP A 133 3.49 0.79 -10.95
C TRP A 133 2.25 -0.04 -11.27
N ARG A 134 1.60 0.20 -12.42
CA ARG A 134 0.43 -0.57 -12.89
C ARG A 134 0.74 -2.06 -13.02
N SER A 135 1.85 -2.39 -13.68
CA SER A 135 2.29 -3.78 -13.85
C SER A 135 2.57 -4.45 -12.50
N HIS A 136 3.24 -3.75 -11.59
CA HIS A 136 3.55 -4.26 -10.26
C HIS A 136 2.28 -4.47 -9.41
N VAL A 137 1.32 -3.54 -9.47
CA VAL A 137 0.01 -3.70 -8.82
C VAL A 137 -0.68 -4.96 -9.29
N SER A 138 -0.75 -5.19 -10.63
CA SER A 138 -1.34 -6.40 -11.21
C SER A 138 -0.63 -7.66 -10.71
N GLU A 139 0.70 -7.69 -10.76
CA GLU A 139 1.50 -8.85 -10.35
C GLU A 139 1.29 -9.21 -8.86
N VAL A 140 1.26 -8.21 -7.98
CA VAL A 140 1.04 -8.45 -6.53
C VAL A 140 -0.40 -8.91 -6.25
N ILE A 141 -1.38 -8.40 -7.00
CA ILE A 141 -2.77 -8.82 -6.85
C ILE A 141 -2.94 -10.25 -7.35
N ASP A 142 -2.39 -10.60 -8.50
CA ASP A 142 -2.42 -11.96 -9.04
C ASP A 142 -1.76 -12.94 -8.05
N PHE A 143 -0.63 -12.55 -7.45
CA PHE A 143 0.02 -13.33 -6.41
C PHE A 143 -0.87 -13.52 -5.18
N SER A 144 -1.67 -12.52 -4.80
CA SER A 144 -2.50 -12.56 -3.59
C SER A 144 -3.50 -13.71 -3.54
N ALA A 145 -3.91 -14.22 -4.72
CA ALA A 145 -4.79 -15.40 -4.84
C ALA A 145 -4.20 -16.67 -4.19
N ASN A 146 -2.88 -16.73 -4.02
CA ASN A 146 -2.22 -17.83 -3.31
C ASN A 146 -2.37 -17.73 -1.78
N LEU A 147 -2.74 -16.56 -1.25
CA LEU A 147 -2.81 -16.28 0.18
C LEU A 147 -4.24 -16.12 0.71
N GLY A 148 -5.22 -15.88 -0.16
CA GLY A 148 -6.62 -15.73 0.23
C GLY A 148 -7.59 -15.90 -0.92
N LYS A 149 -8.84 -16.23 -0.57
CA LYS A 149 -9.90 -16.50 -1.58
C LYS A 149 -10.53 -15.21 -2.11
N GLN A 150 -10.60 -14.20 -1.25
CA GLN A 150 -11.26 -12.92 -1.54
C GLN A 150 -10.25 -11.80 -1.40
N PRO A 151 -9.69 -11.27 -2.50
CA PRO A 151 -8.77 -10.17 -2.45
C PRO A 151 -9.50 -8.84 -2.15
N TYR A 152 -8.93 -8.08 -1.22
CA TYR A 152 -9.25 -6.70 -0.93
C TYR A 152 -8.04 -5.84 -1.27
N LEU A 153 -8.28 -4.65 -1.79
CA LEU A 153 -7.22 -3.77 -2.21
C LEU A 153 -7.27 -2.47 -1.44
N GLY A 154 -6.13 -1.88 -1.17
CA GLY A 154 -6.10 -0.59 -0.54
C GLY A 154 -4.75 0.09 -0.64
N GLY A 155 -4.70 1.34 -0.20
CA GLY A 155 -3.46 2.07 -0.16
C GLY A 155 -3.58 3.46 0.42
N PHE A 156 -2.40 3.98 0.70
CA PHE A 156 -2.20 5.35 1.15
C PHE A 156 -1.77 6.22 -0.03
N SER A 157 -2.39 7.39 -0.18
CA SER A 157 -1.98 8.40 -1.17
C SER A 157 -1.91 7.82 -2.59
N THR A 158 -0.73 7.78 -3.21
CA THR A 158 -0.47 7.16 -4.52
C THR A 158 -0.92 5.69 -4.56
N GLY A 159 -0.67 4.92 -3.50
CA GLY A 159 -1.15 3.54 -3.42
C GLY A 159 -2.67 3.44 -3.51
N GLY A 160 -3.39 4.43 -2.98
CA GLY A 160 -4.85 4.51 -3.08
C GLY A 160 -5.35 4.76 -4.49
N VAL A 161 -4.73 5.65 -5.26
CA VAL A 161 -5.14 5.90 -6.65
C VAL A 161 -4.77 4.74 -7.58
N LEU A 162 -3.60 4.10 -7.38
CA LEU A 162 -3.21 2.89 -8.12
C LEU A 162 -4.19 1.73 -7.87
N ALA A 163 -4.60 1.52 -6.62
CA ALA A 163 -5.62 0.56 -6.27
C ALA A 163 -6.97 0.86 -6.95
N THR A 164 -7.35 2.14 -6.99
CA THR A 164 -8.59 2.58 -7.63
C THR A 164 -8.55 2.37 -9.15
N GLU A 165 -7.43 2.76 -9.81
CA GLU A 165 -7.24 2.55 -11.24
C GLU A 165 -7.33 1.06 -11.61
N TYR A 166 -6.64 0.20 -10.85
CA TYR A 166 -6.68 -1.24 -11.08
C TYR A 166 -8.11 -1.79 -11.05
N ILE A 167 -8.92 -1.38 -10.07
CA ILE A 167 -10.30 -1.84 -9.91
C ILE A 167 -11.18 -1.38 -11.08
N LEU A 168 -11.00 -0.15 -11.55
CA LEU A 168 -11.76 0.38 -12.67
C LEU A 168 -11.39 -0.32 -13.99
N LEU A 169 -10.11 -0.66 -14.17
CA LEU A 169 -9.63 -1.41 -15.34
C LEU A 169 -10.00 -2.91 -15.28
N ASN A 170 -10.16 -3.47 -14.07
CA ASN A 170 -10.44 -4.89 -13.84
C ASN A 170 -11.68 -5.07 -12.95
N PRO A 171 -12.89 -4.78 -13.45
CA PRO A 171 -14.12 -4.89 -12.68
C PRO A 171 -14.31 -6.30 -12.10
N ASN A 172 -14.76 -6.38 -10.84
CA ASN A 172 -15.01 -7.62 -10.07
C ASN A 172 -13.75 -8.43 -9.70
N SER A 173 -12.56 -7.96 -9.96
CA SER A 173 -11.29 -8.64 -9.58
C SER A 173 -11.07 -8.67 -8.07
N VAL A 174 -11.64 -7.72 -7.31
CA VAL A 174 -11.51 -7.61 -5.86
C VAL A 174 -12.86 -7.44 -5.17
N LYS A 175 -12.90 -7.65 -3.86
CA LYS A 175 -14.14 -7.63 -3.05
C LYS A 175 -14.35 -6.33 -2.29
N GLY A 176 -13.35 -5.47 -2.18
CA GLY A 176 -13.47 -4.16 -1.53
C GLY A 176 -12.22 -3.31 -1.71
N LEU A 177 -12.38 -2.00 -1.49
CA LEU A 177 -11.33 -0.98 -1.61
C LEU A 177 -11.18 -0.25 -0.28
N MET A 178 -9.93 0.02 0.12
CA MET A 178 -9.62 0.79 1.33
C MET A 178 -8.66 1.93 0.98
N LEU A 179 -9.09 3.16 1.19
CA LEU A 179 -8.34 4.37 0.87
C LEU A 179 -7.95 5.12 2.16
N PHE A 180 -6.68 5.40 2.30
CA PHE A 180 -6.13 6.22 3.37
C PHE A 180 -5.53 7.47 2.73
N SER A 181 -6.16 8.62 2.85
CA SER A 181 -5.81 9.87 2.14
C SER A 181 -5.49 9.62 0.66
N GLY A 182 -6.36 8.88 -0.06
CA GLY A 182 -6.13 8.47 -1.44
C GLY A 182 -5.93 9.66 -2.38
N ALA A 183 -4.90 9.61 -3.23
CA ALA A 183 -4.54 10.69 -4.15
C ALA A 183 -5.44 10.73 -5.40
N LEU A 184 -6.74 10.97 -5.23
CA LEU A 184 -7.71 11.10 -6.34
C LEU A 184 -7.89 12.54 -6.81
N ALA A 185 -7.36 13.51 -6.06
CA ALA A 185 -7.18 14.90 -6.44
C ALA A 185 -5.88 15.42 -5.81
N LEU A 186 -5.23 16.35 -6.48
CA LEU A 186 -4.10 17.11 -5.96
C LEU A 186 -4.50 18.59 -5.84
N ASP A 187 -3.61 19.39 -5.23
CA ASP A 187 -3.79 20.83 -5.27
C ASP A 187 -3.92 21.34 -6.71
N SER A 188 -4.83 22.28 -6.92
CA SER A 188 -5.16 22.78 -8.26
C SER A 188 -3.97 23.43 -8.99
N SER A 189 -3.02 23.99 -8.27
CA SER A 189 -1.79 24.54 -8.83
C SER A 189 -0.89 23.46 -9.42
N VAL A 190 -0.78 22.32 -8.73
CA VAL A 190 0.00 21.15 -9.17
C VAL A 190 -0.64 20.52 -10.41
N GLU A 191 -1.96 20.33 -10.40
CA GLU A 191 -2.68 19.77 -11.55
C GLU A 191 -2.61 20.69 -12.80
N SER A 192 -2.68 22.00 -12.58
CA SER A 192 -2.58 22.98 -13.67
C SER A 192 -1.21 22.97 -14.35
N MET A 193 -0.13 22.76 -13.57
CA MET A 193 1.22 22.66 -14.12
C MET A 193 1.39 21.46 -15.06
N ALA A 194 0.70 20.36 -14.82
CA ALA A 194 0.80 19.16 -15.64
C ALA A 194 0.36 19.36 -17.10
N ASN A 195 -0.46 20.37 -17.37
CA ASN A 195 -0.95 20.70 -18.71
C ASN A 195 0.01 21.61 -19.51
N ILE A 196 1.13 22.06 -18.92
CA ILE A 196 2.10 22.95 -19.59
C ILE A 196 3.02 22.09 -20.47
N TRP A 197 3.03 22.38 -21.77
CA TRP A 197 3.91 21.68 -22.71
C TRP A 197 5.38 21.81 -22.31
N GLY A 198 6.10 20.68 -22.32
CA GLY A 198 7.51 20.62 -21.96
C GLY A 198 7.82 20.63 -20.44
N ILE A 199 6.82 20.78 -19.57
CA ILE A 199 7.03 20.83 -18.11
C ILE A 199 7.63 19.52 -17.56
N ARG A 200 7.25 18.37 -18.10
CA ARG A 200 7.81 17.07 -17.71
C ARG A 200 9.32 16.98 -17.99
N TRP A 201 9.75 17.46 -19.16
CA TRP A 201 11.17 17.53 -19.50
C TRP A 201 11.93 18.50 -18.60
N LEU A 202 11.33 19.66 -18.32
CA LEU A 202 11.92 20.64 -17.40
C LEU A 202 12.02 20.08 -15.97
N ALA A 203 11.03 19.36 -15.48
CA ALA A 203 11.04 18.70 -14.19
C ALA A 203 12.22 17.73 -14.08
N LYS A 204 12.47 16.92 -15.12
CA LYS A 204 13.59 15.98 -15.19
C LYS A 204 14.95 16.69 -15.04
N ILE A 205 15.12 17.87 -15.64
CA ILE A 205 16.32 18.68 -15.52
C ILE A 205 16.45 19.31 -14.12
N LEU A 206 15.33 19.81 -13.58
CA LEU A 206 15.30 20.51 -12.29
C LEU A 206 15.43 19.57 -11.09
N ASP A 207 15.03 18.32 -11.21
CA ASP A 207 15.18 17.33 -10.14
C ASP A 207 16.64 16.96 -9.92
N GLY A 208 17.48 17.01 -10.96
CA GLY A 208 18.90 16.68 -10.87
C GLY A 208 19.10 15.27 -10.28
N LYS A 209 20.09 15.15 -9.40
CA LYS A 209 20.30 13.92 -8.63
C LYS A 209 19.27 13.85 -7.51
N TYR A 210 18.45 12.80 -7.53
CA TYR A 210 17.39 12.63 -6.53
C TYR A 210 17.96 12.15 -5.20
N GLU A 211 17.68 12.91 -4.14
CA GLU A 211 18.18 12.61 -2.82
C GLU A 211 17.27 11.59 -2.13
N THR A 212 17.87 10.50 -1.66
CA THR A 212 17.14 9.43 -0.95
C THR A 212 17.40 9.44 0.56
N GLN A 213 18.44 10.17 1.02
CA GLN A 213 18.78 10.31 2.42
C GLN A 213 18.10 11.57 2.99
N GLY A 214 17.53 11.47 4.18
CA GLY A 214 16.82 12.57 4.80
C GLY A 214 16.50 12.27 6.27
N PRO A 215 15.72 13.14 6.93
CA PRO A 215 15.41 13.03 8.35
C PRO A 215 14.60 11.77 8.71
N ASN A 216 13.87 11.21 7.73
CA ASN A 216 13.07 10.00 7.91
C ASN A 216 13.73 8.80 7.19
N PRO A 217 14.13 7.73 7.91
CA PRO A 217 14.75 6.56 7.27
C PRO A 217 13.80 5.75 6.38
N TYR A 218 12.48 5.97 6.47
CA TYR A 218 11.45 5.22 5.75
C TYR A 218 10.76 6.01 4.64
N LYS A 219 11.21 7.25 4.41
CA LYS A 219 10.67 8.15 3.40
C LYS A 219 11.81 8.88 2.70
N TYR A 220 11.63 9.24 1.44
CA TYR A 220 12.53 10.18 0.78
C TYR A 220 12.25 11.61 1.26
N PRO A 221 13.25 12.48 1.32
CA PRO A 221 13.09 13.83 1.89
C PRO A 221 12.16 14.72 1.07
N SER A 222 12.03 14.44 -0.23
CA SER A 222 11.16 15.19 -1.14
C SER A 222 10.43 14.26 -2.10
N VAL A 223 9.44 14.81 -2.81
CA VAL A 223 8.81 14.17 -3.96
C VAL A 223 9.54 14.64 -5.22
N ALA A 224 10.07 13.72 -6.03
CA ALA A 224 10.62 14.07 -7.32
C ALA A 224 9.51 14.68 -8.21
N ARG A 225 9.80 15.82 -8.84
CA ARG A 225 8.79 16.50 -9.68
C ARG A 225 8.36 15.63 -10.84
N PHE A 226 9.30 14.89 -11.42
CA PHE A 226 8.99 13.98 -12.52
C PHE A 226 8.05 12.85 -12.07
N SER A 227 8.32 12.17 -10.94
CA SER A 227 7.43 11.13 -10.41
C SER A 227 6.06 11.65 -10.00
N ALA A 228 5.96 12.96 -9.62
CA ALA A 228 4.67 13.60 -9.39
C ALA A 228 3.83 13.69 -10.68
N PHE A 229 4.45 13.91 -11.85
CA PHE A 229 3.74 13.88 -13.14
C PHE A 229 3.28 12.47 -13.52
N GLU A 230 4.06 11.44 -13.19
CA GLU A 230 3.63 10.05 -13.36
C GLU A 230 2.40 9.73 -12.48
N LEU A 231 2.37 10.24 -11.24
CA LEU A 231 1.19 10.14 -10.39
C LEU A 231 -0.02 10.88 -10.98
N ILE A 232 0.17 12.08 -11.52
CA ILE A 232 -0.92 12.86 -12.16
C ILE A 232 -1.51 12.09 -13.34
N GLU A 233 -0.70 11.38 -14.11
CA GLU A 233 -1.16 10.52 -15.20
C GLU A 233 -2.13 9.45 -14.68
N VAL A 234 -1.81 8.78 -13.58
CA VAL A 234 -2.69 7.79 -12.95
C VAL A 234 -3.99 8.42 -12.44
N ILE A 235 -3.92 9.63 -11.84
CA ILE A 235 -5.11 10.36 -11.39
C ILE A 235 -6.03 10.70 -12.56
N PHE A 236 -5.47 11.16 -13.67
CA PHE A 236 -6.25 11.50 -14.86
C PHE A 236 -6.87 10.26 -15.50
N SER A 237 -6.14 9.14 -15.55
CA SER A 237 -6.70 7.86 -16.00
C SER A 237 -7.91 7.44 -15.16
N VAL A 238 -7.84 7.53 -13.83
CA VAL A 238 -8.99 7.24 -12.95
C VAL A 238 -10.19 8.14 -13.27
N ARG A 239 -9.95 9.45 -13.45
CA ARG A 239 -11.03 10.39 -13.77
C ARG A 239 -11.67 10.08 -15.11
N GLU A 240 -10.87 9.82 -16.14
CA GLU A 240 -11.34 9.44 -17.47
C GLU A 240 -12.19 8.18 -17.41
N LEU A 241 -11.75 7.13 -16.71
CA LEU A 241 -12.52 5.90 -16.54
C LEU A 241 -13.87 6.15 -15.86
N ILE A 242 -13.92 7.03 -14.85
CA ILE A 242 -15.16 7.43 -14.17
C ILE A 242 -16.07 8.21 -15.15
N GLU A 243 -15.53 9.16 -15.92
CA GLU A 243 -16.28 9.95 -16.90
C GLU A 243 -16.82 9.09 -18.04
N GLN A 244 -16.09 8.06 -18.45
CA GLN A 244 -16.55 7.03 -19.40
C GLN A 244 -17.66 6.13 -18.84
N GLY A 245 -17.97 6.26 -17.55
CA GLY A 245 -19.03 5.48 -16.90
C GLY A 245 -18.63 4.04 -16.57
N VAL A 246 -17.33 3.76 -16.39
CA VAL A 246 -16.89 2.46 -15.93
C VAL A 246 -17.57 2.14 -14.58
N PRO A 247 -18.24 0.99 -14.45
CA PRO A 247 -19.05 0.72 -13.26
C PRO A 247 -18.17 0.48 -12.03
N LEU A 248 -18.47 1.18 -10.95
CA LEU A 248 -17.91 0.94 -9.64
C LEU A 248 -19.03 0.50 -8.70
N ASN A 249 -18.95 -0.73 -8.20
CA ASN A 249 -19.97 -1.34 -7.35
C ASN A 249 -19.34 -2.34 -6.38
N LEU A 250 -18.65 -1.84 -5.38
CA LEU A 250 -18.02 -2.65 -4.34
C LEU A 250 -18.00 -1.88 -3.01
N PRO A 251 -17.84 -2.57 -1.86
CA PRO A 251 -17.62 -1.89 -0.59
C PRO A 251 -16.35 -1.03 -0.63
N ILE A 252 -16.46 0.25 -0.24
CA ILE A 252 -15.32 1.17 -0.14
C ILE A 252 -15.21 1.72 1.27
N PHE A 253 -14.05 1.55 1.89
CA PHE A 253 -13.64 2.25 3.10
C PHE A 253 -12.73 3.42 2.76
N VAL A 254 -12.96 4.57 3.37
CA VAL A 254 -12.09 5.75 3.26
C VAL A 254 -11.78 6.28 4.65
N ALA A 255 -10.50 6.54 4.93
CA ALA A 255 -10.05 7.37 6.04
C ALA A 255 -9.32 8.59 5.48
N HIS A 256 -9.75 9.82 5.83
CA HIS A 256 -9.20 11.04 5.24
C HIS A 256 -9.23 12.20 6.22
N SER A 257 -8.18 13.03 6.21
CA SER A 257 -8.14 14.26 7.01
C SER A 257 -8.74 15.44 6.25
N MET A 258 -9.62 16.18 6.90
CA MET A 258 -10.16 17.44 6.39
C MET A 258 -9.11 18.57 6.35
N ALA A 259 -7.95 18.37 6.99
CA ALA A 259 -6.81 19.28 6.96
C ALA A 259 -5.76 18.90 5.91
N ASP A 260 -5.96 17.78 5.18
CA ASP A 260 -5.06 17.33 4.15
C ASP A 260 -5.11 18.28 2.94
N THR A 261 -4.00 18.97 2.68
CA THR A 261 -3.84 19.87 1.54
C THR A 261 -3.07 19.23 0.38
N ALA A 262 -2.39 18.10 0.62
CA ALA A 262 -1.65 17.39 -0.41
C ALA A 262 -2.60 16.64 -1.36
N THR A 263 -3.59 15.94 -0.78
CA THR A 263 -4.63 15.24 -1.51
C THR A 263 -6.00 15.67 -0.97
N PRO A 264 -6.62 16.70 -1.53
CA PRO A 264 -7.89 17.22 -1.04
C PRO A 264 -8.99 16.16 -1.02
N ILE A 265 -9.76 16.11 0.06
CA ILE A 265 -10.82 15.09 0.31
C ILE A 265 -11.88 15.05 -0.80
N ILE A 266 -12.01 16.11 -1.60
CA ILE A 266 -12.99 16.16 -2.69
C ILE A 266 -12.77 15.04 -3.71
N GLY A 267 -11.51 14.63 -3.96
CA GLY A 267 -11.21 13.54 -4.89
C GLY A 267 -11.86 12.22 -4.45
N VAL A 268 -11.71 11.85 -3.18
CA VAL A 268 -12.34 10.62 -2.67
C VAL A 268 -13.85 10.76 -2.54
N LYS A 269 -14.38 11.94 -2.22
CA LYS A 269 -15.84 12.17 -2.20
C LYS A 269 -16.47 12.01 -3.58
N ASN A 270 -15.80 12.46 -4.64
CA ASN A 270 -16.25 12.26 -6.01
C ASN A 270 -16.28 10.76 -6.38
N LEU A 271 -15.27 9.99 -6.00
CA LEU A 271 -15.29 8.53 -6.19
C LEU A 271 -16.46 7.87 -5.44
N LEU A 272 -16.66 8.22 -4.17
CA LEU A 272 -17.77 7.67 -3.37
C LEU A 272 -19.14 8.03 -3.96
N ALA A 273 -19.28 9.19 -4.59
CA ALA A 273 -20.54 9.63 -5.21
C ALA A 273 -20.94 8.78 -6.43
N VAL A 274 -19.98 8.23 -7.17
CA VAL A 274 -20.24 7.36 -8.33
C VAL A 274 -20.28 5.87 -7.98
N ASN A 275 -19.78 5.48 -6.81
CA ASN A 275 -19.85 4.09 -6.36
C ASN A 275 -21.29 3.69 -6.04
N LYS A 276 -21.74 2.57 -6.60
CA LYS A 276 -23.07 2.00 -6.34
C LYS A 276 -23.07 0.99 -5.18
N GLY A 277 -21.90 0.58 -4.73
CA GLY A 277 -21.72 -0.26 -3.55
C GLY A 277 -21.77 0.56 -2.24
N PRO A 278 -21.68 -0.11 -1.09
CA PRO A 278 -21.67 0.55 0.21
C PRO A 278 -20.39 1.35 0.45
N ASN A 279 -20.55 2.54 1.01
CA ASN A 279 -19.47 3.44 1.36
C ASN A 279 -19.33 3.58 2.88
N SER A 280 -18.11 3.53 3.38
CA SER A 280 -17.73 3.80 4.77
C SER A 280 -16.67 4.91 4.81
N LEU A 281 -17.05 6.11 5.23
CA LEU A 281 -16.16 7.26 5.28
C LEU A 281 -15.84 7.64 6.72
N PHE A 282 -14.55 7.58 7.08
CA PHE A 282 -13.99 8.05 8.34
C PHE A 282 -13.29 9.39 8.11
N GLU A 283 -13.98 10.49 8.42
CA GLU A 283 -13.43 11.84 8.30
C GLU A 283 -12.71 12.25 9.59
N ILE A 284 -11.45 12.67 9.46
CA ILE A 284 -10.69 13.28 10.56
C ILE A 284 -10.92 14.79 10.50
N SER A 285 -11.47 15.35 11.57
CA SER A 285 -11.87 16.75 11.63
C SER A 285 -10.70 17.71 11.40
N LYS A 286 -10.95 18.81 10.67
CA LYS A 286 -9.95 19.81 10.31
C LYS A 286 -9.24 20.45 11.52
N ASN A 287 -9.93 20.60 12.65
CA ASN A 287 -9.35 21.19 13.87
C ASN A 287 -8.28 20.34 14.55
N LEU A 288 -8.15 19.06 14.15
CA LEU A 288 -7.09 18.18 14.64
C LEU A 288 -5.77 18.37 13.88
N ASN A 289 -5.76 19.11 12.79
CA ASN A 289 -4.59 19.42 11.96
C ASN A 289 -3.75 18.18 11.62
N VAL A 290 -4.41 17.05 11.30
CA VAL A 290 -3.73 15.83 10.91
C VAL A 290 -3.24 15.99 9.47
N CYS A 291 -1.93 16.01 9.30
CA CYS A 291 -1.27 16.14 8.00
C CYS A 291 -1.46 14.88 7.14
N HIS A 292 -1.22 15.01 5.85
CA HIS A 292 -1.38 13.93 4.88
C HIS A 292 -0.79 12.59 5.32
N ALA A 293 0.52 12.56 5.59
CA ALA A 293 1.23 11.34 5.99
C ALA A 293 0.89 10.88 7.42
N ASP A 294 0.41 11.79 8.25
CA ASP A 294 0.08 11.49 9.65
C ASP A 294 -1.18 10.61 9.78
N VAL A 295 -2.06 10.61 8.77
CA VAL A 295 -3.32 9.82 8.79
C VAL A 295 -3.06 8.34 9.07
N VAL A 296 -1.97 7.78 8.56
CA VAL A 296 -1.67 6.34 8.60
C VAL A 296 -0.74 5.92 9.73
N VAL A 297 -0.20 6.86 10.52
CA VAL A 297 0.80 6.55 11.55
C VAL A 297 0.25 6.72 12.97
N ASN A 298 0.70 5.85 13.87
CA ASN A 298 0.43 5.91 15.30
C ASN A 298 1.68 6.34 16.09
N GLU A 299 1.53 6.50 17.40
CA GLU A 299 2.63 6.92 18.31
C GLU A 299 3.84 5.97 18.25
N VAL A 300 3.60 4.66 18.15
CA VAL A 300 4.69 3.66 18.06
C VAL A 300 5.47 3.83 16.78
N GLN A 301 4.79 4.05 15.65
CA GLN A 301 5.47 4.28 14.36
C GLN A 301 6.25 5.60 14.37
N VAL A 302 5.69 6.68 14.93
CA VAL A 302 6.41 7.96 15.07
C VAL A 302 7.66 7.78 15.92
N PHE A 303 7.58 7.06 17.03
CA PHE A 303 8.75 6.74 17.86
C PHE A 303 9.79 5.90 17.09
N ASP A 304 9.36 4.84 16.41
CA ASP A 304 10.23 3.92 15.65
C ASP A 304 10.87 4.58 14.41
N MET A 305 10.31 5.67 13.91
CA MET A 305 10.90 6.43 12.81
C MET A 305 12.26 7.02 13.17
N HIS A 306 12.53 7.28 14.45
CA HIS A 306 13.75 7.97 14.85
C HIS A 306 14.04 9.20 14.00
N TYR A 307 12.98 10.00 13.77
CA TYR A 307 13.04 11.16 12.87
C TYR A 307 14.09 12.17 13.36
N ASN A 308 15.01 12.52 12.48
CA ASN A 308 16.10 13.43 12.80
C ASN A 308 15.83 14.86 12.27
N ALA A 309 15.11 15.66 13.03
CA ALA A 309 14.82 17.05 12.67
C ALA A 309 16.07 17.96 12.63
N SER A 310 17.20 17.56 13.26
CA SER A 310 18.40 18.41 13.36
C SER A 310 19.14 18.62 12.04
N ILE A 311 18.83 17.84 11.01
CA ILE A 311 19.43 18.00 9.67
C ILE A 311 18.60 18.90 8.76
N LEU A 312 17.45 19.40 9.21
CA LEU A 312 16.64 20.34 8.43
C LEU A 312 17.13 21.77 8.67
N GLU A 313 17.29 22.55 7.60
CA GLU A 313 17.59 23.97 7.67
C GLU A 313 16.39 24.78 8.20
N GLU A 314 15.18 24.39 7.80
CA GLU A 314 13.91 24.95 8.23
C GLU A 314 12.90 23.83 8.46
N ILE A 315 12.04 23.98 9.46
CA ILE A 315 10.95 23.02 9.75
C ILE A 315 9.64 23.67 9.29
N LEU A 316 9.10 23.13 8.20
CA LEU A 316 7.80 23.54 7.68
C LEU A 316 6.65 22.79 8.38
N PRO A 317 5.43 23.29 8.30
CA PRO A 317 4.25 22.52 8.73
C PRO A 317 4.20 21.15 8.03
N CYS A 318 3.92 20.11 8.80
CA CYS A 318 3.85 18.72 8.34
C CYS A 318 5.18 18.02 8.01
N ASP A 319 6.35 18.65 8.20
CA ASP A 319 7.65 17.99 8.01
C ASP A 319 7.90 16.93 9.09
N VAL A 320 7.67 17.31 10.34
CA VAL A 320 7.86 16.40 11.48
C VAL A 320 6.63 15.50 11.64
N PRO A 321 6.78 14.18 11.48
CA PRO A 321 5.67 13.24 11.62
C PRO A 321 5.00 13.31 13.00
N LYS A 322 3.68 13.27 13.01
CA LYS A 322 2.87 13.21 14.22
C LYS A 322 1.91 12.05 14.16
N ALA A 323 1.64 11.45 15.31
CA ALA A 323 0.65 10.40 15.38
C ALA A 323 -0.77 10.95 15.11
N ASN A 324 -1.56 10.23 14.35
CA ASN A 324 -2.97 10.52 14.18
C ASN A 324 -3.70 10.31 15.53
N PRO A 325 -4.26 11.34 16.15
CA PRO A 325 -4.96 11.19 17.44
C PRO A 325 -6.24 10.35 17.32
N LYS A 326 -6.73 10.11 16.10
CA LYS A 326 -7.88 9.28 15.78
C LYS A 326 -7.51 7.93 15.19
N HIS A 327 -6.22 7.53 15.26
CA HIS A 327 -5.74 6.30 14.65
C HIS A 327 -6.46 5.04 15.18
N ALA A 328 -6.65 4.91 16.47
CA ALA A 328 -7.34 3.78 17.08
C ALA A 328 -8.82 3.69 16.66
N GLU A 329 -9.50 4.83 16.58
CA GLU A 329 -10.89 4.92 16.11
C GLU A 329 -10.99 4.58 14.61
N MET A 330 -10.05 5.07 13.80
CA MET A 330 -9.92 4.73 12.39
C MET A 330 -9.76 3.22 12.19
N LEU A 331 -8.86 2.59 12.94
CA LEU A 331 -8.67 1.13 12.88
C LEU A 331 -9.92 0.36 13.35
N SER A 332 -10.66 0.89 14.33
CA SER A 332 -11.93 0.28 14.74
C SER A 332 -12.97 0.31 13.63
N SER A 333 -13.09 1.44 12.93
CA SER A 333 -13.98 1.59 11.77
C SER A 333 -13.56 0.66 10.61
N LEU A 334 -12.25 0.55 10.35
CA LEU A 334 -11.71 -0.38 9.35
C LEU A 334 -12.03 -1.83 9.69
N ARG A 335 -11.85 -2.23 10.96
CA ARG A 335 -12.21 -3.59 11.41
C ARG A 335 -13.69 -3.89 11.22
N GLN A 336 -14.55 -2.94 11.55
CA GLN A 336 -15.99 -3.08 11.33
C GLN A 336 -16.30 -3.25 9.83
N PHE A 337 -15.69 -2.45 8.97
CA PHE A 337 -15.83 -2.58 7.52
C PHE A 337 -15.46 -3.98 7.03
N LEU A 338 -14.29 -4.48 7.39
CA LEU A 338 -13.83 -5.82 6.99
C LEU A 338 -14.64 -6.97 7.60
N THR A 339 -15.32 -6.74 8.72
CA THR A 339 -16.22 -7.74 9.32
C THR A 339 -17.57 -7.75 8.61
N THR A 340 -18.02 -6.60 8.11
CA THR A 340 -19.33 -6.47 7.46
C THR A 340 -19.31 -6.98 6.03
N TYR A 341 -18.27 -6.73 5.33
CA TYR A 341 -18.09 -7.06 3.92
C TYR A 341 -16.97 -8.08 3.72
#